data_df0a4f10f63006cb622020c99541809f
#
_entry.id   df0a4f10f63006cb622020c99541809f
#
_cell.length_a   1.000
_cell.length_b   1.000
_cell.length_c   1.000
_cell.angle_alpha   90.00
_cell.angle_beta   90.00
_cell.angle_gamma   90.00
#
_symmetry.space_group_name_H-M   'P 1'
#
loop_
_entity.id
_entity.type
_entity.pdbx_description
1 polymer ?
#
loop_
_entity_poly.entity_id
_entity_poly.type
_entity_poly.pdbx_seq_one_letter_code
_entity_poly.pdbx_strand_id
1 'polypeptide(L)'
;CKSGMTTYCKRAGYSISFNKTMSWGSFNYSSAKTKMKNGEPILLFSQGFSVYELYERPDDSKDIYSGYISTGNHAMVGFGYFDVTYTFADGTNSSSSYLQISSGQHDLLFGYFNVKAHQIDDAYGVKIS
;
A
#
# COMPACT_ATOMS: atom_id res chain seq x y z
N CYS A 1 -12.57 11.61 2.57
CA CYS A 1 -11.84 11.13 1.41
C CYS A 1 -12.75 10.44 0.38
N LYS A 2 -13.48 9.38 0.79
CA LYS A 2 -14.37 8.66 -0.14
C LYS A 2 -15.48 9.56 -0.73
N SER A 3 -16.09 10.39 0.09
CA SER A 3 -17.15 11.31 -0.37
C SER A 3 -16.63 12.33 -1.38
N GLY A 4 -15.41 12.85 -1.18
CA GLY A 4 -14.78 13.76 -2.13
C GLY A 4 -14.49 13.10 -3.47
N MET A 5 -13.97 11.88 -3.45
CA MET A 5 -13.72 11.08 -4.65
C MET A 5 -15.02 10.79 -5.40
N THR A 6 -16.08 10.41 -4.68
CA THR A 6 -17.40 10.16 -5.26
C THR A 6 -17.96 11.40 -5.95
N THR A 7 -17.88 12.55 -5.29
CA THR A 7 -18.34 13.82 -5.85
C THR A 7 -17.56 14.19 -7.11
N TYR A 8 -16.24 14.07 -7.07
CA TYR A 8 -15.37 14.36 -8.22
C TYR A 8 -15.71 13.47 -9.42
N CYS A 9 -15.81 12.16 -9.21
CA CYS A 9 -16.12 11.21 -10.29
C CYS A 9 -17.50 11.49 -10.89
N LYS A 10 -18.48 11.77 -10.07
CA LYS A 10 -19.84 12.09 -10.53
C LYS A 10 -19.84 13.33 -11.42
N ARG A 11 -19.11 14.38 -11.05
CA ARG A 11 -18.97 15.60 -11.87
C ARG A 11 -18.30 15.33 -13.21
N ALA A 12 -17.34 14.41 -13.24
CA ALA A 12 -16.62 14.01 -14.45
C ALA A 12 -17.39 13.01 -15.32
N GLY A 13 -18.57 12.56 -14.89
CA GLY A 13 -19.40 11.60 -15.63
C GLY A 13 -19.05 10.13 -15.38
N TYR A 14 -18.32 9.84 -14.29
CA TYR A 14 -17.93 8.47 -13.93
C TYR A 14 -18.63 8.01 -12.66
N SER A 15 -18.79 6.68 -12.56
CA SER A 15 -19.19 6.01 -11.33
C SER A 15 -17.96 5.51 -10.60
N ILE A 16 -18.02 5.50 -9.27
CA ILE A 16 -16.96 4.98 -8.42
C ILE A 16 -17.56 4.03 -7.38
N SER A 17 -16.89 2.92 -7.14
CA SER A 17 -17.26 1.98 -6.09
C SER A 17 -16.07 1.66 -5.21
N PHE A 18 -16.35 1.38 -3.93
CA PHE A 18 -15.36 1.04 -2.92
C PHE A 18 -15.67 -0.36 -2.38
N ASN A 19 -14.74 -1.29 -2.58
CA ASN A 19 -14.90 -2.69 -2.19
C ASN A 19 -13.89 -3.03 -1.09
N LYS A 20 -14.37 -3.38 0.10
CA LYS A 20 -13.49 -3.63 1.25
C LYS A 20 -12.47 -4.73 0.98
N THR A 21 -11.26 -4.47 1.43
CA THR A 21 -10.16 -5.44 1.46
C THR A 21 -9.80 -5.77 2.92
N MET A 22 -10.77 -5.71 3.80
CA MET A 22 -10.63 -6.06 5.21
C MET A 22 -11.37 -7.37 5.49
N SER A 23 -10.81 -8.20 6.36
CA SER A 23 -11.44 -9.43 6.84
C SER A 23 -11.31 -9.47 8.36
N TRP A 24 -12.44 -9.52 9.07
CA TRP A 24 -12.47 -9.63 10.54
C TRP A 24 -11.65 -8.52 11.23
N GLY A 25 -11.74 -7.29 10.71
CA GLY A 25 -11.00 -6.14 11.25
C GLY A 25 -9.53 -6.07 10.86
N SER A 26 -9.05 -7.00 10.05
CA SER A 26 -7.66 -7.04 9.57
C SER A 26 -7.57 -6.81 8.07
N PHE A 27 -6.46 -6.21 7.64
CA PHE A 27 -6.19 -5.99 6.22
C PHE A 27 -6.02 -7.33 5.49
N ASN A 28 -6.78 -7.53 4.42
CA ASN A 28 -6.70 -8.72 3.59
C ASN A 28 -5.77 -8.47 2.40
N TYR A 29 -4.50 -8.77 2.58
CA TYR A 29 -3.46 -8.56 1.56
C TYR A 29 -3.73 -9.36 0.29
N SER A 30 -4.19 -10.60 0.43
CA SER A 30 -4.52 -11.45 -0.73
C SER A 30 -5.63 -10.85 -1.58
N SER A 31 -6.70 -10.37 -0.94
CA SER A 31 -7.78 -9.66 -1.64
C SER A 31 -7.30 -8.39 -2.32
N ALA A 32 -6.45 -7.61 -1.65
CA ALA A 32 -5.86 -6.40 -2.21
C ALA A 32 -5.03 -6.70 -3.45
N LYS A 33 -4.20 -7.75 -3.43
CA LYS A 33 -3.42 -8.16 -4.60
C LYS A 33 -4.31 -8.50 -5.80
N THR A 34 -5.39 -9.25 -5.55
CA THR A 34 -6.34 -9.61 -6.60
C THR A 34 -6.97 -8.37 -7.23
N LYS A 35 -7.37 -7.40 -6.41
CA LYS A 35 -7.95 -6.14 -6.92
C LYS A 35 -6.94 -5.34 -7.74
N MET A 36 -5.71 -5.21 -7.28
CA MET A 36 -4.66 -4.51 -8.02
C MET A 36 -4.33 -5.20 -9.36
N LYS A 37 -4.35 -6.54 -9.41
CA LYS A 37 -4.21 -7.29 -10.66
C LYS A 37 -5.33 -6.99 -11.65
N ASN A 38 -6.51 -6.64 -11.16
CA ASN A 38 -7.67 -6.28 -11.97
C ASN A 38 -7.72 -4.77 -12.29
N GLY A 39 -6.66 -4.02 -11.99
CA GLY A 39 -6.60 -2.59 -12.25
C GLY A 39 -7.32 -1.73 -11.22
N GLU A 40 -7.64 -2.26 -10.06
CA GLU A 40 -8.30 -1.54 -8.97
C GLU A 40 -7.25 -1.11 -7.93
N PRO A 41 -6.90 0.18 -7.82
CA PRO A 41 -6.02 0.64 -6.75
C PRO A 41 -6.67 0.49 -5.38
N ILE A 42 -5.83 0.45 -4.34
CA ILE A 42 -6.28 0.29 -2.97
C ILE A 42 -6.18 1.62 -2.24
N LEU A 43 -7.31 2.12 -1.74
CA LEU A 43 -7.33 3.24 -0.81
C LEU A 43 -7.24 2.67 0.59
N LEU A 44 -6.21 3.04 1.36
CA LEU A 44 -6.03 2.53 2.71
C LEU A 44 -5.78 3.64 3.73
N PHE A 45 -6.21 3.37 4.95
CA PHE A 45 -6.09 4.26 6.10
C PHE A 45 -5.31 3.54 7.19
N SER A 46 -4.19 4.11 7.61
CA SER A 46 -3.32 3.49 8.61
C SER A 46 -3.14 4.38 9.85
N GLN A 47 -2.88 3.73 10.97
CA GLN A 47 -2.39 4.39 12.18
C GLN A 47 -0.87 4.34 12.15
N GLY A 48 -0.27 5.49 11.88
CA GLY A 48 1.15 5.55 11.62
C GLY A 48 1.47 5.21 10.17
N PHE A 49 2.65 5.61 9.76
CA PHE A 49 3.07 5.56 8.38
C PHE A 49 4.59 5.48 8.29
N SER A 50 5.08 4.53 7.54
CA SER A 50 6.50 4.47 7.16
C SER A 50 6.61 4.08 5.69
N VAL A 51 7.48 4.76 4.98
CA VAL A 51 7.76 4.51 3.57
C VAL A 51 9.17 3.99 3.44
N TYR A 52 9.31 2.92 2.70
CA TYR A 52 10.58 2.30 2.39
C TYR A 52 10.95 2.57 0.94
N GLU A 53 12.21 2.85 0.71
CA GLU A 53 12.77 2.95 -0.62
C GLU A 53 13.52 1.67 -0.96
N LEU A 54 13.47 1.30 -2.24
CA LEU A 54 14.22 0.16 -2.76
C LEU A 54 15.52 0.67 -3.35
N TYR A 55 16.63 0.16 -2.84
CA TYR A 55 17.97 0.47 -3.34
C TYR A 55 18.55 -0.74 -4.06
N GLU A 56 19.00 -0.55 -5.29
CA GLU A 56 19.69 -1.58 -6.06
C GLU A 56 21.19 -1.41 -5.90
N ARG A 57 21.87 -2.48 -5.50
CA ARG A 57 23.32 -2.52 -5.38
C ARG A 57 23.97 -2.86 -6.73
N PRO A 58 25.27 -2.54 -6.91
CA PRO A 58 26.00 -2.90 -8.13
C PRO A 58 26.05 -4.40 -8.44
N ASP A 59 25.84 -5.26 -7.44
CA ASP A 59 25.81 -6.73 -7.58
C ASP A 59 24.42 -7.30 -7.89
N ASP A 60 23.50 -6.45 -8.33
CA ASP A 60 22.09 -6.77 -8.60
C ASP A 60 21.26 -7.18 -7.37
N SER A 61 21.84 -7.11 -6.16
CA SER A 61 21.05 -7.28 -4.94
C SER A 61 20.27 -6.01 -4.62
N LYS A 62 19.26 -6.15 -3.76
CA LYS A 62 18.37 -5.03 -3.41
C LYS A 62 18.28 -4.89 -1.90
N ASP A 63 18.39 -3.65 -1.43
CA ASP A 63 18.14 -3.30 -0.04
C ASP A 63 16.89 -2.44 0.07
N ILE A 64 16.20 -2.58 1.19
CA ILE A 64 15.04 -1.77 1.54
C ILE A 64 15.38 -1.00 2.80
N TYR A 65 15.21 0.32 2.77
CA TYR A 65 15.40 1.16 3.94
C TYR A 65 14.26 2.15 4.12
N SER A 66 14.06 2.58 5.37
CA SER A 66 12.99 3.52 5.70
C SER A 66 13.38 4.93 5.27
N GLY A 67 12.59 5.52 4.38
CA GLY A 67 12.80 6.90 3.93
C GLY A 67 12.03 7.93 4.76
N TYR A 68 10.91 7.54 5.36
CA TYR A 68 10.07 8.45 6.14
C TYR A 68 9.23 7.68 7.15
N ILE A 69 9.08 8.21 8.35
CA ILE A 69 8.29 7.63 9.42
C ILE A 69 7.42 8.73 10.06
N SER A 70 6.14 8.43 10.26
CA SER A 70 5.20 9.26 10.98
C SER A 70 4.35 8.41 11.93
N THR A 71 3.98 8.96 13.08
CA THR A 71 3.08 8.32 14.05
C THR A 71 1.62 8.72 13.87
N GLY A 72 1.33 9.71 13.03
CA GLY A 72 -0.03 10.17 12.77
C GLY A 72 -0.80 9.24 11.83
N ASN A 73 -2.12 9.36 11.87
CA ASN A 73 -2.98 8.65 10.93
C ASN A 73 -2.76 9.16 9.51
N HIS A 74 -2.80 8.25 8.54
CA HIS A 74 -2.52 8.60 7.15
C HIS A 74 -3.43 7.83 6.19
N ALA A 75 -3.83 8.51 5.11
CA ALA A 75 -4.52 7.91 3.98
C ALA A 75 -3.56 7.84 2.79
N MET A 76 -3.54 6.71 2.10
CA MET A 76 -2.63 6.51 0.97
C MET A 76 -3.29 5.61 -0.09
N VAL A 77 -2.71 5.61 -1.27
CA VAL A 77 -3.16 4.78 -2.39
C VAL A 77 -2.10 3.75 -2.72
N GLY A 78 -2.49 2.46 -2.64
CA GLY A 78 -1.67 1.35 -3.10
C GLY A 78 -2.03 0.99 -4.54
N PHE A 79 -1.01 0.83 -5.38
CA PHE A 79 -1.21 0.51 -6.81
C PHE A 79 -0.40 -0.71 -7.27
N GLY A 80 0.40 -1.28 -6.41
CA GLY A 80 1.18 -2.47 -6.68
C GLY A 80 1.58 -3.17 -5.41
N TYR A 81 2.23 -4.31 -5.52
CA TYR A 81 2.67 -5.09 -4.38
C TYR A 81 4.03 -5.72 -4.64
N PHE A 82 4.71 -6.05 -3.55
CA PHE A 82 6.05 -6.60 -3.59
C PHE A 82 6.26 -7.51 -2.37
N ASP A 83 6.57 -8.77 -2.60
CA ASP A 83 6.85 -9.74 -1.55
C ASP A 83 8.35 -10.03 -1.51
N VAL A 84 8.94 -9.95 -0.32
CA VAL A 84 10.37 -10.14 -0.11
C VAL A 84 10.59 -11.30 0.85
N THR A 85 11.50 -12.18 0.50
CA THR A 85 12.02 -13.21 1.40
C THR A 85 13.51 -13.01 1.59
N TYR A 86 13.94 -12.83 2.84
CA TYR A 86 15.34 -12.78 3.22
C TYR A 86 15.79 -14.14 3.68
N THR A 87 16.89 -14.63 3.13
CA THR A 87 17.55 -15.84 3.62
C THR A 87 18.80 -15.44 4.38
N PHE A 88 18.88 -15.82 5.65
CA PHE A 88 20.03 -15.54 6.50
C PHE A 88 21.12 -16.60 6.33
N ALA A 89 22.34 -16.26 6.78
CA ALA A 89 23.49 -17.15 6.67
C ALA A 89 23.31 -18.49 7.40
N ASP A 90 22.46 -18.53 8.44
CA ASP A 90 22.14 -19.76 9.18
C ASP A 90 21.06 -20.63 8.52
N GLY A 91 20.58 -20.23 7.34
CA GLY A 91 19.53 -20.94 6.59
C GLY A 91 18.10 -20.59 6.99
N THR A 92 17.91 -19.69 7.96
CA THR A 92 16.57 -19.22 8.32
C THR A 92 16.08 -18.17 7.33
N ASN A 93 14.74 -18.01 7.23
CA ASN A 93 14.10 -17.07 6.32
C ASN A 93 13.21 -16.10 7.08
N SER A 94 13.09 -14.89 6.55
CA SER A 94 12.09 -13.92 6.98
C SER A 94 11.40 -13.34 5.74
N SER A 95 10.08 -13.23 5.78
CA SER A 95 9.30 -12.70 4.67
C SER A 95 8.56 -11.44 5.07
N SER A 96 8.50 -10.49 4.16
CA SER A 96 7.75 -9.24 4.34
C SER A 96 6.97 -8.93 3.08
N SER A 97 5.80 -8.33 3.27
CA SER A 97 4.91 -7.94 2.19
C SER A 97 4.73 -6.42 2.17
N TYR A 98 4.88 -5.83 1.00
CA TYR A 98 4.83 -4.39 0.80
C TYR A 98 3.79 -4.03 -0.24
N LEU A 99 3.13 -2.88 -0.05
CA LEU A 99 2.38 -2.21 -1.10
C LEU A 99 3.23 -1.10 -1.70
N GLN A 100 3.23 -1.00 -3.02
CA GLN A 100 3.71 0.20 -3.68
C GLN A 100 2.64 1.27 -3.50
N ILE A 101 3.00 2.38 -2.90
CA ILE A 101 2.05 3.42 -2.53
C ILE A 101 2.42 4.77 -3.10
N SER A 102 1.38 5.59 -3.30
CA SER A 102 1.50 7.04 -3.39
C SER A 102 1.03 7.61 -2.06
N SER A 103 1.94 8.31 -1.38
CA SER A 103 1.66 8.84 -0.04
C SER A 103 0.98 10.19 -0.05
N GLY A 104 1.07 10.92 -1.16
CA GLY A 104 0.65 12.32 -1.21
C GLY A 104 1.57 13.29 -0.45
N GLN A 105 2.68 12.80 0.10
CA GLN A 105 3.68 13.62 0.79
C GLN A 105 4.68 14.23 -0.20
N HIS A 106 5.19 15.44 0.12
CA HIS A 106 5.97 16.27 -0.79
C HIS A 106 7.17 15.58 -1.46
N ASP A 107 8.04 14.96 -0.66
CA ASP A 107 9.31 14.42 -1.15
C ASP A 107 9.28 12.92 -1.36
N LEU A 108 8.22 12.24 -0.89
CA LEU A 108 8.06 10.80 -0.95
C LEU A 108 6.72 10.44 -1.59
N LEU A 109 6.56 10.80 -2.87
CA LEU A 109 5.31 10.53 -3.61
C LEU A 109 5.07 9.03 -3.79
N PHE A 110 6.15 8.27 -3.99
CA PHE A 110 6.08 6.84 -4.23
C PHE A 110 7.07 6.11 -3.33
N GLY A 111 6.68 4.93 -2.88
CA GLY A 111 7.54 4.10 -2.06
C GLY A 111 6.86 2.79 -1.69
N TYR A 112 7.45 2.05 -0.77
CA TYR A 112 6.95 0.77 -0.31
C TYR A 112 6.46 0.89 1.12
N PHE A 113 5.25 0.43 1.38
CA PHE A 113 4.62 0.40 2.69
C PHE A 113 4.52 -1.05 3.16
N ASN A 114 5.14 -1.35 4.32
CA ASN A 114 5.05 -2.68 4.92
C ASN A 114 3.67 -2.86 5.56
N VAL A 115 2.90 -3.81 5.05
CA VAL A 115 1.50 -4.01 5.48
C VAL A 115 1.36 -4.47 6.92
N LYS A 116 2.43 -4.94 7.56
CA LYS A 116 2.44 -5.37 8.95
C LYS A 116 3.08 -4.38 9.92
N ALA A 117 3.71 -3.31 9.41
CA ALA A 117 4.41 -2.34 10.25
C ALA A 117 3.47 -1.43 11.03
N HIS A 118 2.27 -1.19 10.53
CA HIS A 118 1.28 -0.30 11.13
C HIS A 118 -0.10 -0.92 11.08
N GLN A 119 -0.95 -0.53 12.02
CA GLN A 119 -2.35 -0.94 11.99
C GLN A 119 -3.07 -0.27 10.82
N ILE A 120 -3.72 -1.06 10.00
CA ILE A 120 -4.59 -0.59 8.93
C ILE A 120 -6.02 -0.60 9.44
N ASP A 121 -6.62 0.57 9.57
CA ASP A 121 -7.98 0.71 10.10
C ASP A 121 -9.03 0.39 9.06
N ASP A 122 -8.78 0.75 7.80
CA ASP A 122 -9.68 0.46 6.71
C ASP A 122 -8.94 0.43 5.38
N ALA A 123 -9.48 -0.33 4.42
CA ALA A 123 -8.91 -0.42 3.08
C ALA A 123 -9.98 -0.84 2.08
N TYR A 124 -9.93 -0.24 0.89
CA TYR A 124 -10.91 -0.47 -0.17
C TYR A 124 -10.21 -0.58 -1.52
N GLY A 125 -10.62 -1.57 -2.32
CA GLY A 125 -10.37 -1.53 -3.76
C GLY A 125 -11.26 -0.47 -4.40
N VAL A 126 -10.70 0.36 -5.25
CA VAL A 126 -11.41 1.45 -5.92
C VAL A 126 -11.63 1.10 -7.38
N LYS A 127 -12.89 1.06 -7.79
CA LYS A 127 -13.26 0.80 -9.18
C LYS A 127 -13.99 2.01 -9.75
N ILE A 128 -13.47 2.51 -10.87
CA ILE A 128 -14.07 3.64 -11.62
C ILE A 128 -14.60 3.10 -12.94
N SER A 129 -15.83 3.45 -13.27
CA SER A 129 -16.49 2.98 -14.48
C SER A 129 -17.32 4.07 -15.16
#